data_528360a9792829a037713d732be2ae22
#
_entry.id   528360a9792829a037713d732be2ae22
#
_cell.length_a   1.000
_cell.length_b   1.000
_cell.length_c   1.000
_cell.angle_alpha   90.00
_cell.angle_beta   90.00
_cell.angle_gamma   90.00
#
_symmetry.space_group_name_H-M   'P 1'
#
loop_
_entity.id
_entity.type
_entity.pdbx_description
1 polymer ?
#
loop_
_entity_poly.entity_id
_entity_poly.type
_entity_poly.pdbx_seq_one_letter_code
_entity_poly.pdbx_strand_id
1 'polypeptide(L)'
;MKMHVYESGGEDSPAVLIIHPMLSSASSMRAALCDHMAPGLRFLVPDLSAHGDEASAPYVSAAAEAASIHEWLTSHGLSRLSLGFGASLGGVILFELLRFPDLSFDQLFIEGVSFYSGGPVARVGGAILSRVMVAKHRKAARDPDAGARKLAHLYGEQRARAMASSFAAMSEDSIRAIVHDCSHVSLPPLSPAIQRRCTFAYGEKDSDLRLARRVIPRLYPEAELRVWPGWGHCEHMSRDSVAYGAMLRNVALGSASTDRS
;
A
#
# COMPACT_ATOMS: atom_id res chain seq x y z
N MET A 1 -6.38 -14.45 -6.55
CA MET A 1 -6.15 -13.56 -5.37
C MET A 1 -6.84 -14.16 -4.15
N LYS A 2 -6.15 -14.25 -3.02
CA LYS A 2 -6.74 -14.67 -1.75
C LYS A 2 -7.03 -13.44 -0.87
N MET A 3 -8.30 -13.25 -0.54
CA MET A 3 -8.72 -12.22 0.41
C MET A 3 -8.77 -12.79 1.82
N HIS A 4 -8.04 -12.20 2.75
CA HIS A 4 -8.13 -12.51 4.17
C HIS A 4 -9.11 -11.55 4.85
N VAL A 5 -10.06 -12.11 5.60
CA VAL A 5 -11.03 -11.34 6.36
C VAL A 5 -10.71 -11.50 7.85
N TYR A 6 -10.44 -10.37 8.52
CA TYR A 6 -10.23 -10.35 9.96
C TYR A 6 -11.33 -9.53 10.60
N GLU A 7 -12.10 -10.15 11.47
CA GLU A 7 -13.25 -9.53 12.13
C GLU A 7 -12.92 -9.25 13.60
N SER A 8 -13.12 -8.00 14.00
CA SER A 8 -13.02 -7.55 15.39
C SER A 8 -14.33 -6.93 15.90
N GLY A 9 -15.42 -7.08 15.14
CA GLY A 9 -16.78 -6.63 15.39
C GLY A 9 -17.79 -7.59 14.75
N GLY A 10 -19.07 -7.26 14.80
CA GLY A 10 -20.13 -8.04 14.13
C GLY A 10 -20.13 -7.86 12.60
N GLU A 11 -21.00 -8.57 11.89
CA GLU A 11 -21.14 -8.52 10.43
C GLU A 11 -21.40 -7.11 9.88
N ASP A 12 -22.08 -6.26 10.65
CA ASP A 12 -22.39 -4.87 10.30
C ASP A 12 -21.25 -3.88 10.62
N SER A 13 -20.10 -4.37 11.08
CA SER A 13 -18.96 -3.49 11.38
C SER A 13 -18.42 -2.80 10.14
N PRO A 14 -18.00 -1.52 10.25
CA PRO A 14 -17.42 -0.80 9.13
C PRO A 14 -16.24 -1.58 8.49
N ALA A 15 -16.32 -1.79 7.18
CA ALA A 15 -15.32 -2.53 6.44
C ALA A 15 -14.15 -1.63 6.01
N VAL A 16 -12.95 -2.13 6.21
CA VAL A 16 -11.68 -1.48 5.88
C VAL A 16 -10.90 -2.35 4.91
N LEU A 17 -10.56 -1.82 3.74
CA LEU A 17 -9.67 -2.47 2.79
C LEU A 17 -8.23 -2.02 3.05
N ILE A 18 -7.33 -2.99 3.25
CA ILE A 18 -5.90 -2.73 3.49
C ILE A 18 -5.08 -3.42 2.40
N ILE A 19 -4.47 -2.65 1.51
CA ILE A 19 -3.63 -3.16 0.43
C ILE A 19 -2.16 -2.94 0.77
N HIS A 20 -1.43 -4.05 0.89
CA HIS A 20 -0.06 -4.05 1.39
C HIS A 20 0.98 -3.54 0.36
N PRO A 21 2.14 -3.05 0.81
CA PRO A 21 3.25 -2.71 -0.08
C PRO A 21 3.95 -3.97 -0.63
N MET A 22 4.81 -3.78 -1.63
CA MET A 22 5.71 -4.83 -2.08
C MET A 22 6.49 -5.43 -0.89
N LEU A 23 6.78 -6.72 -0.93
CA LEU A 23 7.50 -7.50 0.10
C LEU A 23 6.74 -7.65 1.44
N SER A 24 5.44 -7.42 1.45
CA SER A 24 4.57 -7.62 2.60
C SER A 24 3.54 -8.72 2.30
N SER A 25 2.56 -8.89 3.16
CA SER A 25 1.47 -9.87 3.02
C SER A 25 0.29 -9.48 3.89
N ALA A 26 -0.87 -10.13 3.70
CA ALA A 26 -2.03 -9.96 4.56
C ALA A 26 -1.72 -10.22 6.04
N SER A 27 -0.96 -11.27 6.34
CA SER A 27 -0.55 -11.57 7.72
C SER A 27 0.36 -10.50 8.32
N SER A 28 1.26 -9.92 7.52
CA SER A 28 2.11 -8.81 7.95
C SER A 28 1.31 -7.54 8.23
N MET A 29 0.31 -7.24 7.38
CA MET A 29 -0.56 -6.07 7.58
C MET A 29 -1.50 -6.27 8.76
N ARG A 30 -1.97 -7.49 9.01
CA ARG A 30 -2.73 -7.79 10.22
C ARG A 30 -1.95 -7.40 11.47
N ALA A 31 -0.72 -7.93 11.61
CA ALA A 31 0.13 -7.65 12.76
C ALA A 31 0.58 -6.18 12.86
N ALA A 32 0.74 -5.50 11.72
CA ALA A 32 1.18 -4.10 11.71
C ALA A 32 0.04 -3.10 11.94
N LEU A 33 -1.17 -3.38 11.46
CA LEU A 33 -2.29 -2.43 11.45
C LEU A 33 -3.56 -2.99 12.07
N CYS A 34 -4.10 -4.12 11.57
CA CYS A 34 -5.44 -4.57 11.97
C CYS A 34 -5.54 -4.81 13.48
N ASP A 35 -4.54 -5.47 14.07
CA ASP A 35 -4.52 -5.78 15.50
C ASP A 35 -4.46 -4.50 16.37
N HIS A 36 -3.96 -3.38 15.82
CA HIS A 36 -3.87 -2.08 16.49
C HIS A 36 -5.04 -1.14 16.15
N MET A 37 -5.80 -1.42 15.09
CA MET A 37 -7.02 -0.71 14.73
C MET A 37 -8.27 -1.28 15.39
N ALA A 38 -8.24 -2.53 15.83
CA ALA A 38 -9.35 -3.20 16.53
C ALA A 38 -9.64 -2.52 17.88
N PRO A 39 -10.85 -2.68 18.45
CA PRO A 39 -12.01 -3.44 17.99
C PRO A 39 -13.02 -2.65 17.12
N GLY A 40 -14.02 -3.36 16.59
CA GLY A 40 -15.20 -2.74 15.96
C GLY A 40 -15.05 -2.47 14.45
N LEU A 41 -14.05 -3.07 13.80
CA LEU A 41 -13.83 -2.99 12.37
C LEU A 41 -13.75 -4.38 11.73
N ARG A 42 -14.11 -4.46 10.46
CA ARG A 42 -13.92 -5.63 9.60
C ARG A 42 -12.83 -5.33 8.59
N PHE A 43 -11.75 -6.10 8.61
CA PHE A 43 -10.59 -5.87 7.73
C PHE A 43 -10.61 -6.84 6.56
N LEU A 44 -10.46 -6.29 5.37
CA LEU A 44 -10.33 -6.99 4.10
C LEU A 44 -8.90 -6.77 3.61
N VAL A 45 -8.09 -7.81 3.64
CA VAL A 45 -6.65 -7.72 3.37
C VAL A 45 -6.28 -8.75 2.30
N PRO A 46 -6.13 -8.35 1.03
CA PRO A 46 -5.70 -9.28 -0.01
C PRO A 46 -4.23 -9.64 0.15
N ASP A 47 -3.87 -10.91 -0.13
CA ASP A 47 -2.54 -11.22 -0.59
C ASP A 47 -2.47 -10.94 -2.09
N LEU A 48 -1.61 -9.99 -2.47
CA LEU A 48 -1.37 -9.67 -3.87
C LEU A 48 -0.60 -10.80 -4.54
N SER A 49 -0.75 -10.95 -5.86
CA SER A 49 0.02 -11.90 -6.64
C SER A 49 1.52 -11.74 -6.38
N ALA A 50 2.26 -12.84 -6.33
CA ALA A 50 3.67 -12.96 -5.93
C ALA A 50 3.96 -12.64 -4.44
N HIS A 51 2.93 -12.54 -3.58
CA HIS A 51 3.08 -12.25 -2.14
C HIS A 51 2.23 -13.19 -1.28
N GLY A 52 2.64 -13.38 -0.03
CA GLY A 52 1.87 -14.13 0.97
C GLY A 52 1.44 -15.51 0.48
N ASP A 53 0.16 -15.83 0.64
CA ASP A 53 -0.43 -17.09 0.19
C ASP A 53 -0.56 -17.17 -1.35
N GLU A 54 -0.40 -16.05 -2.05
CA GLU A 54 -0.39 -15.95 -3.52
C GLU A 54 1.05 -15.85 -4.10
N ALA A 55 2.06 -16.24 -3.33
CA ALA A 55 3.47 -16.14 -3.73
C ALA A 55 3.80 -16.89 -5.04
N SER A 56 3.04 -17.96 -5.37
CA SER A 56 3.22 -18.73 -6.61
C SER A 56 2.52 -18.10 -7.83
N ALA A 57 1.55 -17.21 -7.63
CA ALA A 57 0.86 -16.52 -8.71
C ALA A 57 1.73 -15.38 -9.26
N PRO A 58 1.92 -15.25 -10.58
CA PRO A 58 2.70 -14.15 -11.13
C PRO A 58 1.94 -12.83 -10.99
N TYR A 59 2.62 -11.79 -10.53
CA TYR A 59 2.08 -10.42 -10.59
C TYR A 59 2.10 -9.94 -12.05
N VAL A 60 0.94 -9.48 -12.52
CA VAL A 60 0.76 -9.01 -13.91
C VAL A 60 0.71 -7.49 -13.98
N SER A 61 -0.21 -6.86 -13.23
CA SER A 61 -0.34 -5.40 -13.16
C SER A 61 -1.21 -4.95 -11.99
N ALA A 62 -1.06 -3.69 -11.58
CA ALA A 62 -1.92 -3.06 -10.58
C ALA A 62 -3.40 -3.07 -10.99
N ALA A 63 -3.69 -2.91 -12.28
CA ALA A 63 -5.05 -2.98 -12.81
C ALA A 63 -5.65 -4.40 -12.68
N ALA A 64 -4.85 -5.45 -12.89
CA ALA A 64 -5.30 -6.83 -12.70
C ALA A 64 -5.59 -7.15 -11.23
N GLU A 65 -4.72 -6.69 -10.31
CA GLU A 65 -4.96 -6.83 -8.87
C GLU A 65 -6.21 -6.07 -8.43
N ALA A 66 -6.40 -4.83 -8.91
CA ALA A 66 -7.58 -4.04 -8.63
C ALA A 66 -8.86 -4.70 -9.15
N ALA A 67 -8.84 -5.27 -10.36
CA ALA A 67 -9.98 -6.00 -10.91
C ALA A 67 -10.35 -7.23 -10.06
N SER A 68 -9.35 -7.98 -9.60
CA SER A 68 -9.57 -9.15 -8.72
C SER A 68 -10.13 -8.74 -7.34
N ILE A 69 -9.65 -7.63 -6.77
CA ILE A 69 -10.17 -7.08 -5.51
C ILE A 69 -11.63 -6.63 -5.71
N HIS A 70 -11.91 -5.89 -6.78
CA HIS A 70 -13.25 -5.41 -7.09
C HIS A 70 -14.24 -6.57 -7.29
N GLU A 71 -13.86 -7.59 -8.07
CA GLU A 71 -14.68 -8.80 -8.27
C GLU A 71 -15.01 -9.48 -6.94
N TRP A 72 -14.01 -9.62 -6.06
CA TRP A 72 -14.24 -10.20 -4.73
C TRP A 72 -15.21 -9.36 -3.91
N LEU A 73 -15.00 -8.03 -3.85
CA LEU A 73 -15.88 -7.11 -3.11
C LEU A 73 -17.31 -7.19 -3.63
N THR A 74 -17.50 -7.12 -4.93
CA THR A 74 -18.82 -7.18 -5.59
C THR A 74 -19.54 -8.50 -5.31
N SER A 75 -18.83 -9.64 -5.41
CA SER A 75 -19.40 -10.96 -5.13
C SER A 75 -19.83 -11.15 -3.67
N HIS A 76 -19.31 -10.30 -2.75
CA HIS A 76 -19.69 -10.29 -1.34
C HIS A 76 -20.61 -9.11 -0.97
N GLY A 77 -21.17 -8.41 -1.95
CA GLY A 77 -22.13 -7.31 -1.75
C GLY A 77 -21.52 -6.05 -1.12
N LEU A 78 -20.18 -5.88 -1.22
CA LEU A 78 -19.45 -4.76 -0.63
C LEU A 78 -19.18 -3.69 -1.67
N SER A 79 -20.01 -2.65 -1.71
CA SER A 79 -19.86 -1.49 -2.62
C SER A 79 -19.42 -0.22 -1.89
N ARG A 80 -19.45 -0.20 -0.55
CA ARG A 80 -19.01 0.93 0.26
C ARG A 80 -18.12 0.44 1.40
N LEU A 81 -16.97 1.08 1.54
CA LEU A 81 -15.97 0.78 2.57
C LEU A 81 -15.68 2.04 3.38
N SER A 82 -15.53 1.89 4.70
CA SER A 82 -15.23 3.03 5.59
C SER A 82 -13.84 3.61 5.34
N LEU A 83 -12.87 2.75 5.00
CA LEU A 83 -11.51 3.17 4.67
C LEU A 83 -10.93 2.30 3.56
N GLY A 84 -10.32 2.94 2.55
CA GLY A 84 -9.34 2.34 1.65
C GLY A 84 -7.94 2.75 2.08
N PHE A 85 -7.14 1.81 2.53
CA PHE A 85 -5.72 2.00 2.83
C PHE A 85 -4.86 1.33 1.78
N GLY A 86 -3.87 2.04 1.26
CA GLY A 86 -2.88 1.48 0.34
C GLY A 86 -1.49 2.04 0.60
N ALA A 87 -0.50 1.16 0.78
CA ALA A 87 0.88 1.56 1.00
C ALA A 87 1.75 1.23 -0.22
N SER A 88 2.51 2.20 -0.73
CA SER A 88 3.44 2.02 -1.86
C SER A 88 2.75 1.35 -3.07
N LEU A 89 3.10 0.11 -3.45
CA LEU A 89 2.40 -0.68 -4.45
C LEU A 89 0.88 -0.74 -4.19
N GLY A 90 0.48 -0.95 -2.93
CA GLY A 90 -0.93 -0.96 -2.54
C GLY A 90 -1.65 0.36 -2.83
N GLY A 91 -0.95 1.49 -2.76
CA GLY A 91 -1.47 2.80 -3.16
C GLY A 91 -1.71 2.92 -4.67
N VAL A 92 -0.82 2.32 -5.48
CA VAL A 92 -0.98 2.24 -6.95
C VAL A 92 -2.22 1.41 -7.31
N ILE A 93 -2.40 0.27 -6.65
CA ILE A 93 -3.57 -0.60 -6.84
C ILE A 93 -4.86 0.11 -6.37
N LEU A 94 -4.80 0.85 -5.27
CA LEU A 94 -5.94 1.63 -4.79
C LEU A 94 -6.34 2.72 -5.79
N PHE A 95 -5.40 3.35 -6.49
CA PHE A 95 -5.72 4.27 -7.59
C PHE A 95 -6.48 3.59 -8.74
N GLU A 96 -6.13 2.36 -9.09
CA GLU A 96 -6.88 1.59 -10.09
C GLU A 96 -8.28 1.21 -9.59
N LEU A 97 -8.44 0.90 -8.29
CA LEU A 97 -9.75 0.64 -7.68
C LEU A 97 -10.69 1.85 -7.73
N LEU A 98 -10.16 3.07 -7.64
CA LEU A 98 -10.95 4.30 -7.73
C LEU A 98 -11.56 4.54 -9.13
N ARG A 99 -11.27 3.70 -10.12
CA ARG A 99 -11.87 3.72 -11.46
C ARG A 99 -13.17 2.93 -11.55
N PHE A 100 -13.48 2.10 -10.57
CA PHE A 100 -14.74 1.36 -10.51
C PHE A 100 -15.84 2.24 -9.91
N PRO A 101 -16.85 2.67 -10.70
CA PRO A 101 -17.82 3.67 -10.26
C PRO A 101 -18.83 3.13 -9.23
N ASP A 102 -18.95 1.83 -9.14
CA ASP A 102 -19.81 1.09 -8.19
C ASP A 102 -19.15 0.86 -6.83
N LEU A 103 -17.85 1.24 -6.68
CA LEU A 103 -17.12 1.15 -5.43
C LEU A 103 -16.89 2.54 -4.82
N SER A 104 -17.12 2.66 -3.53
CA SER A 104 -16.95 3.92 -2.80
C SER A 104 -16.21 3.72 -1.49
N PHE A 105 -15.47 4.76 -1.08
CA PHE A 105 -14.76 4.83 0.19
C PHE A 105 -15.16 6.09 0.95
N ASP A 106 -15.44 5.95 2.24
CA ASP A 106 -15.71 7.11 3.09
C ASP A 106 -14.44 7.90 3.38
N GLN A 107 -13.30 7.20 3.50
CA GLN A 107 -11.96 7.76 3.65
C GLN A 107 -10.96 6.99 2.79
N LEU A 108 -9.92 7.68 2.33
CA LEU A 108 -8.79 7.12 1.61
C LEU A 108 -7.49 7.54 2.30
N PHE A 109 -6.65 6.58 2.62
CA PHE A 109 -5.35 6.85 3.20
C PHE A 109 -4.26 6.15 2.40
N ILE A 110 -3.41 6.92 1.74
CA ILE A 110 -2.46 6.44 0.75
C ILE A 110 -1.05 6.82 1.20
N GLU A 111 -0.25 5.84 1.61
CA GLU A 111 1.09 6.07 2.12
C GLU A 111 2.19 5.71 1.12
N GLY A 112 3.13 6.62 0.91
CA GLY A 112 4.34 6.38 0.12
C GLY A 112 4.07 6.05 -1.35
N VAL A 113 2.91 6.45 -1.91
CA VAL A 113 2.61 6.17 -3.31
C VAL A 113 3.47 7.01 -4.24
N SER A 114 3.98 6.40 -5.30
CA SER A 114 4.69 7.13 -6.35
C SER A 114 3.73 7.97 -7.20
N PHE A 115 4.19 9.14 -7.64
CA PHE A 115 3.50 9.99 -8.61
C PHE A 115 4.20 10.04 -9.97
N TYR A 116 5.11 9.12 -10.25
CA TYR A 116 5.69 8.99 -11.56
C TYR A 116 4.64 8.45 -12.55
N SER A 117 4.13 9.32 -13.41
CA SER A 117 3.06 9.01 -14.37
C SER A 117 3.56 8.73 -15.79
N GLY A 118 4.79 8.24 -15.92
CA GLY A 118 5.39 7.95 -17.22
C GLY A 118 6.21 9.13 -17.80
N GLY A 119 6.44 9.09 -19.11
CA GLY A 119 7.33 10.02 -19.81
C GLY A 119 8.78 9.52 -19.91
N PRO A 120 9.65 10.25 -20.65
CA PRO A 120 11.02 9.78 -20.91
C PRO A 120 11.83 9.53 -19.65
N VAL A 121 11.75 10.44 -18.68
CA VAL A 121 12.47 10.35 -17.38
C VAL A 121 12.00 9.15 -16.57
N ALA A 122 10.70 8.93 -16.46
CA ALA A 122 10.14 7.79 -15.74
C ALA A 122 10.49 6.47 -16.41
N ARG A 123 10.46 6.41 -17.75
CA ARG A 123 10.88 5.21 -18.52
C ARG A 123 12.34 4.86 -18.27
N VAL A 124 13.25 5.82 -18.37
CA VAL A 124 14.68 5.58 -18.13
C VAL A 124 14.93 5.24 -16.67
N GLY A 125 14.37 6.01 -15.74
CA GLY A 125 14.50 5.76 -14.30
C GLY A 125 13.91 4.41 -13.89
N GLY A 126 12.73 4.06 -14.38
CA GLY A 126 12.08 2.77 -14.15
C GLY A 126 12.89 1.59 -14.71
N ALA A 127 13.49 1.73 -15.91
CA ALA A 127 14.35 0.70 -16.47
C ALA A 127 15.63 0.49 -15.63
N ILE A 128 16.23 1.56 -15.14
CA ILE A 128 17.38 1.48 -14.23
C ILE A 128 16.97 0.83 -12.92
N LEU A 129 15.88 1.30 -12.30
CA LEU A 129 15.37 0.74 -11.05
C LEU A 129 15.06 -0.76 -11.19
N SER A 130 14.41 -1.15 -12.29
CA SER A 130 14.11 -2.55 -12.58
C SER A 130 15.38 -3.41 -12.62
N ARG A 131 16.43 -2.94 -13.33
CA ARG A 131 17.73 -3.65 -13.38
C ARG A 131 18.36 -3.78 -11.99
N VAL A 132 18.32 -2.70 -11.19
CA VAL A 132 18.83 -2.70 -9.82
C VAL A 132 18.05 -3.65 -8.93
N MET A 133 16.71 -3.65 -9.02
CA MET A 133 15.86 -4.54 -8.22
C MET A 133 16.08 -6.01 -8.59
N VAL A 134 16.17 -6.34 -9.88
CA VAL A 134 16.48 -7.71 -10.33
C VAL A 134 17.88 -8.14 -9.87
N ALA A 135 18.88 -7.25 -9.93
CA ALA A 135 20.22 -7.58 -9.42
C ALA A 135 20.22 -7.82 -7.90
N LYS A 136 19.46 -7.02 -7.14
CA LYS A 136 19.26 -7.23 -5.68
C LYS A 136 18.52 -8.54 -5.43
N HIS A 137 17.48 -8.85 -6.21
CA HIS A 137 16.73 -10.12 -6.12
C HIS A 137 17.65 -11.33 -6.34
N ARG A 138 18.43 -11.35 -7.41
CA ARG A 138 19.40 -12.44 -7.69
C ARG A 138 20.39 -12.64 -6.55
N LYS A 139 20.79 -11.56 -5.86
CA LYS A 139 21.63 -11.64 -4.68
C LYS A 139 20.88 -12.19 -3.48
N ALA A 140 19.64 -11.74 -3.23
CA ALA A 140 18.79 -12.22 -2.16
C ALA A 140 18.42 -13.71 -2.34
N ALA A 141 18.17 -14.15 -3.58
CA ALA A 141 17.90 -15.55 -3.88
C ALA A 141 19.08 -16.49 -3.58
N ARG A 142 20.33 -15.95 -3.64
CA ARG A 142 21.56 -16.72 -3.30
C ARG A 142 21.83 -16.73 -1.79
N ASP A 143 21.51 -15.64 -1.08
CA ASP A 143 21.74 -15.47 0.36
C ASP A 143 20.60 -14.60 0.97
N PRO A 144 19.45 -15.21 1.29
CA PRO A 144 18.33 -14.51 1.90
C PRO A 144 18.68 -13.91 3.28
N ASP A 145 19.56 -14.57 4.02
CA ASP A 145 19.99 -14.11 5.36
C ASP A 145 20.78 -12.81 5.29
N ALA A 146 21.61 -12.62 4.27
CA ALA A 146 22.30 -11.34 4.07
C ALA A 146 21.32 -10.20 3.79
N GLY A 147 20.23 -10.48 3.06
CA GLY A 147 19.13 -9.54 2.85
C GLY A 147 18.43 -9.18 4.16
N ALA A 148 18.06 -10.19 4.94
CA ALA A 148 17.41 -10.04 6.23
C ALA A 148 18.25 -9.20 7.21
N ARG A 149 19.55 -9.51 7.36
CA ARG A 149 20.45 -8.73 8.24
C ARG A 149 20.48 -7.24 7.91
N LYS A 150 20.42 -6.87 6.61
CA LYS A 150 20.39 -5.46 6.19
C LYS A 150 19.09 -4.74 6.54
N LEU A 151 17.99 -5.44 6.60
CA LEU A 151 16.66 -4.89 6.88
C LEU A 151 16.31 -4.93 8.37
N ALA A 152 17.02 -5.74 9.16
CA ALA A 152 16.67 -6.01 10.56
C ALA A 152 16.68 -4.74 11.45
N HIS A 153 17.60 -3.80 11.20
CA HIS A 153 17.67 -2.55 11.94
C HIS A 153 16.51 -1.58 11.64
N LEU A 154 15.86 -1.72 10.46
CA LEU A 154 14.72 -0.89 10.07
C LEU A 154 13.39 -1.52 10.47
N TYR A 155 13.25 -2.84 10.30
CA TYR A 155 11.95 -3.53 10.40
C TYR A 155 11.88 -4.58 11.52
N GLY A 156 12.97 -4.80 12.27
CA GLY A 156 13.10 -5.90 13.21
C GLY A 156 13.42 -7.24 12.51
N GLU A 157 14.00 -8.19 13.23
CA GLU A 157 14.54 -9.43 12.64
C GLU A 157 13.48 -10.31 11.95
N GLN A 158 12.36 -10.54 12.63
CA GLN A 158 11.31 -11.41 12.11
C GLN A 158 10.73 -10.89 10.79
N ARG A 159 10.39 -9.58 10.75
CA ARG A 159 9.83 -8.93 9.56
C ARG A 159 10.87 -8.85 8.44
N ALA A 160 12.11 -8.54 8.77
CA ALA A 160 13.20 -8.49 7.81
C ALA A 160 13.44 -9.86 7.14
N ARG A 161 13.37 -10.96 7.88
CA ARG A 161 13.45 -12.32 7.33
C ARG A 161 12.28 -12.62 6.40
N ALA A 162 11.04 -12.29 6.81
CA ALA A 162 9.86 -12.49 5.97
C ALA A 162 9.96 -11.70 4.65
N MET A 163 10.37 -10.44 4.71
CA MET A 163 10.59 -9.60 3.52
C MET A 163 11.68 -10.16 2.60
N ALA A 164 12.80 -10.61 3.16
CA ALA A 164 13.91 -11.17 2.37
C ALA A 164 13.50 -12.49 1.70
N SER A 165 12.79 -13.36 2.41
CA SER A 165 12.27 -14.61 1.87
C SER A 165 11.23 -14.37 0.77
N SER A 166 10.28 -13.46 1.00
CA SER A 166 9.29 -13.06 -0.02
C SER A 166 9.98 -12.53 -1.28
N PHE A 167 10.99 -11.64 -1.11
CA PHE A 167 11.74 -11.10 -2.24
C PHE A 167 12.51 -12.17 -3.01
N ALA A 168 13.13 -13.12 -2.30
CA ALA A 168 13.89 -14.20 -2.93
C ALA A 168 12.99 -15.19 -3.71
N ALA A 169 11.73 -15.34 -3.28
CA ALA A 169 10.76 -16.22 -3.91
C ALA A 169 10.08 -15.62 -5.16
N MET A 170 10.07 -14.28 -5.30
CA MET A 170 9.44 -13.63 -6.45
C MET A 170 10.10 -14.03 -7.76
N SER A 171 9.33 -14.05 -8.86
CA SER A 171 9.89 -14.12 -10.20
C SER A 171 10.47 -12.78 -10.63
N GLU A 172 11.49 -12.77 -11.48
CA GLU A 172 12.04 -11.54 -12.05
C GLU A 172 10.99 -10.75 -12.84
N ASP A 173 10.07 -11.46 -13.52
CA ASP A 173 9.01 -10.82 -14.30
C ASP A 173 8.01 -10.11 -13.40
N SER A 174 7.62 -10.71 -12.26
CA SER A 174 6.80 -10.04 -11.25
C SER A 174 7.48 -8.79 -10.70
N ILE A 175 8.79 -8.86 -10.41
CA ILE A 175 9.55 -7.69 -9.95
C ILE A 175 9.57 -6.58 -11.02
N ARG A 176 9.77 -6.94 -12.29
CA ARG A 176 9.75 -5.98 -13.40
C ARG A 176 8.39 -5.31 -13.57
N ALA A 177 7.31 -6.09 -13.50
CA ALA A 177 5.95 -5.60 -13.61
C ALA A 177 5.60 -4.64 -12.44
N ILE A 178 5.93 -5.01 -11.20
CA ILE A 178 5.72 -4.14 -10.02
C ILE A 178 6.50 -2.81 -10.19
N VAL A 179 7.78 -2.87 -10.56
CA VAL A 179 8.59 -1.67 -10.76
C VAL A 179 8.04 -0.81 -11.91
N HIS A 180 7.55 -1.46 -12.98
CA HIS A 180 6.87 -0.76 -14.07
C HIS A 180 5.68 0.03 -13.56
N ASP A 181 4.75 -0.61 -12.83
CA ASP A 181 3.54 0.04 -12.33
C ASP A 181 3.85 1.18 -11.36
N CYS A 182 4.80 0.99 -10.44
CA CYS A 182 5.26 2.05 -9.54
C CYS A 182 5.97 3.22 -10.25
N SER A 183 6.49 3.00 -11.47
CA SER A 183 7.16 4.03 -12.28
C SER A 183 6.25 4.66 -13.34
N HIS A 184 5.07 4.09 -13.58
CA HIS A 184 4.10 4.51 -14.59
C HIS A 184 2.70 4.56 -14.00
N VAL A 185 2.57 5.24 -12.86
CA VAL A 185 1.31 5.32 -12.11
C VAL A 185 0.24 6.02 -12.93
N SER A 186 -0.91 5.39 -13.04
CA SER A 186 -2.08 5.95 -13.70
C SER A 186 -2.92 6.73 -12.68
N LEU A 187 -2.74 8.05 -12.67
CA LEU A 187 -3.38 8.94 -11.70
C LEU A 187 -4.88 9.12 -12.05
N PRO A 188 -5.82 8.69 -11.19
CA PRO A 188 -7.24 8.82 -11.47
C PRO A 188 -7.70 10.29 -11.35
N PRO A 189 -8.66 10.73 -12.16
CA PRO A 189 -9.32 12.02 -11.95
C PRO A 189 -10.24 11.91 -10.72
N LEU A 190 -9.86 12.58 -9.61
CA LEU A 190 -10.67 12.60 -8.39
C LEU A 190 -11.53 13.88 -8.35
N SER A 191 -12.82 13.74 -8.12
CA SER A 191 -13.68 14.88 -7.85
C SER A 191 -13.26 15.59 -6.55
N PRO A 192 -13.56 16.89 -6.36
CA PRO A 192 -13.26 17.59 -5.11
C PRO A 192 -13.84 16.89 -3.87
N ALA A 193 -15.00 16.25 -4.01
CA ALA A 193 -15.62 15.50 -2.92
C ALA A 193 -14.80 14.26 -2.52
N ILE A 194 -14.20 13.55 -3.47
CA ILE A 194 -13.31 12.42 -3.20
C ILE A 194 -11.98 12.92 -2.64
N GLN A 195 -11.42 13.99 -3.22
CA GLN A 195 -10.15 14.58 -2.75
C GLN A 195 -10.20 14.94 -1.26
N ARG A 196 -11.29 15.54 -0.77
CA ARG A 196 -11.48 15.87 0.65
C ARG A 196 -11.48 14.68 1.60
N ARG A 197 -11.62 13.47 1.06
CA ARG A 197 -11.55 12.20 1.81
C ARG A 197 -10.21 11.50 1.65
N CYS A 198 -9.27 12.11 0.89
CA CYS A 198 -7.96 11.54 0.63
C CYS A 198 -6.90 12.17 1.52
N THR A 199 -6.16 11.34 2.25
CA THR A 199 -4.90 11.70 2.89
C THR A 199 -3.77 10.99 2.16
N PHE A 200 -2.81 11.75 1.64
CA PHE A 200 -1.54 11.25 1.14
C PHE A 200 -0.49 11.41 2.23
N ALA A 201 0.13 10.32 2.67
CA ALA A 201 1.11 10.33 3.76
C ALA A 201 2.50 9.89 3.27
N TYR A 202 3.54 10.55 3.79
CA TYR A 202 4.93 10.24 3.44
C TYR A 202 5.83 10.43 4.66
N GLY A 203 6.85 9.61 4.78
CA GLY A 203 7.97 9.93 5.65
C GLY A 203 8.76 11.14 5.11
N GLU A 204 9.31 11.96 5.99
CA GLU A 204 10.13 13.11 5.60
C GLU A 204 11.35 12.71 4.73
N LYS A 205 11.90 11.52 4.98
CA LYS A 205 13.04 10.94 4.26
C LYS A 205 12.63 10.09 3.05
N ASP A 206 11.33 10.01 2.75
CA ASP A 206 10.84 9.27 1.59
C ASP A 206 11.23 9.99 0.30
N SER A 207 11.85 9.27 -0.63
CA SER A 207 12.28 9.81 -1.92
C SER A 207 11.11 10.33 -2.78
N ASP A 208 9.93 9.74 -2.64
CA ASP A 208 8.73 10.10 -3.40
C ASP A 208 8.06 11.40 -2.89
N LEU A 209 8.33 11.81 -1.64
CA LEU A 209 7.78 13.04 -1.06
C LEU A 209 8.07 14.28 -1.90
N ARG A 210 9.26 14.38 -2.48
CA ARG A 210 9.64 15.55 -3.30
C ARG A 210 8.72 15.73 -4.51
N LEU A 211 8.34 14.63 -5.14
CA LEU A 211 7.43 14.66 -6.28
C LEU A 211 5.99 14.87 -5.80
N ALA A 212 5.58 14.20 -4.74
CA ALA A 212 4.26 14.34 -4.12
C ALA A 212 3.94 15.79 -3.76
N ARG A 213 4.86 16.51 -3.12
CA ARG A 213 4.74 17.95 -2.80
C ARG A 213 4.49 18.85 -4.01
N ARG A 214 4.86 18.42 -5.21
CA ARG A 214 4.65 19.18 -6.45
C ARG A 214 3.35 18.80 -7.15
N VAL A 215 3.00 17.51 -7.09
CA VAL A 215 1.89 16.93 -7.85
C VAL A 215 0.57 17.06 -7.10
N ILE A 216 0.53 16.72 -5.81
CA ILE A 216 -0.70 16.72 -5.02
C ILE A 216 -1.40 18.10 -5.05
N PRO A 217 -0.76 19.24 -4.75
CA PRO A 217 -1.44 20.53 -4.77
C PRO A 217 -1.97 20.94 -6.15
N ARG A 218 -1.48 20.34 -7.22
CA ARG A 218 -1.90 20.65 -8.61
C ARG A 218 -3.04 19.76 -9.09
N LEU A 219 -2.96 18.46 -8.80
CA LEU A 219 -3.93 17.47 -9.28
C LEU A 219 -5.04 17.21 -8.26
N TYR A 220 -4.71 17.30 -6.98
CA TYR A 220 -5.61 16.97 -5.88
C TYR A 220 -5.59 18.05 -4.79
N PRO A 221 -5.93 19.32 -5.15
CA PRO A 221 -5.78 20.49 -4.24
C PRO A 221 -6.61 20.40 -2.96
N GLU A 222 -7.68 19.59 -2.95
CA GLU A 222 -8.53 19.40 -1.77
C GLU A 222 -8.06 18.22 -0.87
N ALA A 223 -7.04 17.46 -1.31
CA ALA A 223 -6.53 16.32 -0.55
C ALA A 223 -5.53 16.77 0.52
N GLU A 224 -5.49 16.05 1.64
CA GLU A 224 -4.48 16.28 2.69
C GLU A 224 -3.14 15.68 2.26
N LEU A 225 -2.06 16.44 2.47
CA LEU A 225 -0.69 15.90 2.42
C LEU A 225 -0.11 15.89 3.84
N ARG A 226 0.08 14.68 4.38
CA ARG A 226 0.66 14.46 5.71
C ARG A 226 2.12 14.01 5.59
N VAL A 227 2.98 14.62 6.40
CA VAL A 227 4.41 14.27 6.41
C VAL A 227 4.82 13.83 7.81
N TRP A 228 5.43 12.67 7.92
CA TRP A 228 5.93 12.11 9.16
C TRP A 228 7.38 12.52 9.40
N PRO A 229 7.69 13.41 10.38
CA PRO A 229 9.05 13.86 10.64
C PRO A 229 9.97 12.70 11.01
N GLY A 230 11.14 12.66 10.39
CA GLY A 230 12.19 11.69 10.70
C GLY A 230 12.01 10.29 10.12
N TRP A 231 10.86 9.96 9.52
CA TRP A 231 10.56 8.63 8.98
C TRP A 231 10.93 8.48 7.50
N GLY A 232 11.26 7.26 7.09
CA GLY A 232 11.47 6.85 5.70
C GLY A 232 10.21 6.30 5.05
N HIS A 233 10.37 5.66 3.90
CA HIS A 233 9.29 5.08 3.07
C HIS A 233 8.53 3.99 3.83
N CYS A 234 7.25 4.19 4.12
CA CYS A 234 6.38 3.28 4.89
C CYS A 234 6.97 2.82 6.25
N GLU A 235 7.93 3.58 6.78
CA GLU A 235 8.67 3.19 7.99
C GLU A 235 7.83 3.43 9.25
N HIS A 236 7.07 4.52 9.32
CA HIS A 236 6.25 4.87 10.48
C HIS A 236 5.24 3.75 10.80
N MET A 237 4.47 3.31 9.83
CA MET A 237 3.55 2.18 9.92
C MET A 237 4.23 0.91 10.50
N SER A 238 5.51 0.73 10.20
CA SER A 238 6.24 -0.48 10.56
C SER A 238 6.87 -0.44 11.95
N ARG A 239 7.28 0.74 12.42
CA ARG A 239 8.04 0.91 13.66
C ARG A 239 7.24 1.45 14.83
N ASP A 240 6.15 2.17 14.53
CA ASP A 240 5.21 2.68 15.53
C ASP A 240 3.78 2.26 15.18
N SER A 241 3.60 0.96 15.02
CA SER A 241 2.35 0.35 14.57
C SER A 241 1.18 0.61 15.53
N VAL A 242 1.44 0.78 16.82
CA VAL A 242 0.39 1.07 17.82
C VAL A 242 -0.20 2.47 17.59
N ALA A 243 0.65 3.50 17.56
CA ALA A 243 0.17 4.87 17.34
C ALA A 243 -0.39 5.04 15.91
N TYR A 244 0.26 4.42 14.93
CA TYR A 244 -0.20 4.46 13.54
C TYR A 244 -1.56 3.77 13.36
N GLY A 245 -1.75 2.59 13.95
CA GLY A 245 -3.03 1.86 13.92
C GLY A 245 -4.15 2.63 14.63
N ALA A 246 -3.87 3.22 15.79
CA ALA A 246 -4.84 4.07 16.51
C ALA A 246 -5.27 5.28 15.67
N MET A 247 -4.34 5.94 14.98
CA MET A 247 -4.62 7.03 14.07
C MET A 247 -5.50 6.58 12.89
N LEU A 248 -5.15 5.48 12.21
CA LEU A 248 -5.95 4.93 11.10
C LEU A 248 -7.35 4.49 11.56
N ARG A 249 -7.49 3.96 12.78
CA ARG A 249 -8.79 3.64 13.35
C ARG A 249 -9.69 4.88 13.43
N ASN A 250 -9.15 6.01 13.91
CA ASN A 250 -9.89 7.26 13.97
C ASN A 250 -10.31 7.74 12.58
N VAL A 251 -9.44 7.59 11.57
CA VAL A 251 -9.77 7.87 10.17
C VAL A 251 -10.92 6.96 9.69
N ALA A 252 -10.83 5.65 9.92
CA ALA A 252 -11.84 4.68 9.49
C ALA A 252 -13.22 4.91 10.13
N LEU A 253 -13.26 5.41 11.36
CA LEU A 253 -14.49 5.71 12.10
C LEU A 253 -15.01 7.13 11.86
N GLY A 254 -14.34 7.94 11.00
CA GLY A 254 -14.73 9.33 10.76
C GLY A 254 -14.56 10.25 11.97
N SER A 255 -13.83 9.79 12.99
CA SER A 255 -13.51 10.60 14.17
C SER A 255 -12.44 11.60 13.75
N ALA A 256 -12.80 12.87 13.60
CA ALA A 256 -11.86 13.92 13.21
C ALA A 256 -10.65 13.89 14.15
N SER A 257 -9.44 13.77 13.59
CA SER A 257 -8.21 14.04 14.33
C SER A 257 -8.26 15.49 14.80
N THR A 258 -8.29 15.71 16.11
CA THR A 258 -8.26 17.03 16.74
C THR A 258 -6.87 17.68 16.67
N ASP A 259 -5.92 17.05 15.98
CA ASP A 259 -4.58 17.59 15.77
C ASP A 259 -4.49 18.33 14.42
N ARG A 260 -5.14 19.51 14.34
CA ARG A 260 -4.74 20.58 13.42
C ARG A 260 -3.89 21.55 14.22
N SER A 261 -2.60 21.26 14.33
CA SER A 261 -1.62 22.24 14.82
C SER A 261 -0.43 22.28 13.88
#